data_b4198bf15eac37f2ebaf30cae830ab7b
#
_entry.id   b4198bf15eac37f2ebaf30cae830ab7b
#
_cell.length_a   1.000
_cell.length_b   1.000
_cell.length_c   1.000
_cell.angle_alpha   90.00
_cell.angle_beta   90.00
_cell.angle_gamma   90.00
#
_symmetry.space_group_name_H-M   'P 1'
#
loop_
_entity.id
_entity.type
_entity.pdbx_description
1 polymer ?
#
loop_
_entity_poly.entity_id
_entity_poly.type
_entity_poly.pdbx_seq_one_letter_code
_entity_poly.pdbx_strand_id
1 'polypeptide(L)'
;MKTTISLFFILVSINFYSQDLVNKINNHKPSNEYDNIYIQKLSSDSLASTFVIWIKKKVKLHKHINHTENVIIQQGSGKFQLNDSIYMISSGDMITIPKNTWHGVVTTSKVPMKVISIQSPEFLGKDRVFKN
;
A
#
# COMPACT_ATOMS: atom_id res chain seq x y z
N MET A 1 -2.23 -65.64 12.78
CA MET A 1 -2.88 -64.32 12.56
C MET A 1 -1.85 -63.36 12.01
N LYS A 2 -2.00 -62.96 10.74
CA LYS A 2 -1.11 -61.96 10.13
C LYS A 2 -1.83 -60.62 10.16
N THR A 3 -1.34 -59.69 11.01
CA THR A 3 -1.88 -58.35 11.13
C THR A 3 -1.31 -57.47 10.00
N THR A 4 -2.16 -57.09 9.04
CA THR A 4 -1.79 -56.14 7.96
C THR A 4 -1.95 -54.74 8.51
N ILE A 5 -0.86 -54.00 8.67
CA ILE A 5 -0.88 -52.56 9.01
C ILE A 5 -1.07 -51.80 7.72
N SER A 6 -2.23 -51.19 7.58
CA SER A 6 -2.54 -50.26 6.43
C SER A 6 -2.00 -48.88 6.75
N LEU A 7 -0.97 -48.46 6.02
CA LEU A 7 -0.37 -47.14 6.17
C LEU A 7 -1.22 -46.11 5.35
N PHE A 8 -1.98 -45.26 6.04
CA PHE A 8 -2.76 -44.21 5.42
C PHE A 8 -1.84 -43.01 5.16
N PHE A 9 -1.46 -42.79 3.90
CA PHE A 9 -0.76 -41.58 3.48
C PHE A 9 -1.77 -40.42 3.37
N ILE A 10 -1.70 -39.45 4.28
CA ILE A 10 -2.42 -38.20 4.15
C ILE A 10 -1.64 -37.30 3.19
N LEU A 11 -2.14 -37.14 1.98
CA LEU A 11 -1.64 -36.13 1.02
C LEU A 11 -2.09 -34.74 1.49
N VAL A 12 -1.19 -34.00 2.14
CA VAL A 12 -1.40 -32.58 2.42
C VAL A 12 -1.08 -31.81 1.13
N SER A 13 -2.09 -31.35 0.43
CA SER A 13 -1.93 -30.43 -0.68
C SER A 13 -1.51 -29.04 -0.17
N ILE A 14 -0.24 -28.70 -0.31
CA ILE A 14 0.27 -27.36 -0.03
C ILE A 14 -0.11 -26.50 -1.24
N ASN A 15 -1.13 -25.66 -1.08
CA ASN A 15 -1.45 -24.63 -2.07
C ASN A 15 -0.40 -23.52 -1.98
N PHE A 16 0.59 -23.53 -2.88
CA PHE A 16 1.44 -22.39 -3.10
C PHE A 16 0.62 -21.31 -3.81
N TYR A 17 0.20 -20.27 -3.09
CA TYR A 17 -0.27 -19.06 -3.74
C TYR A 17 0.94 -18.39 -4.40
N SER A 18 1.06 -18.57 -5.72
CA SER A 18 2.01 -17.81 -6.52
C SER A 18 1.59 -16.34 -6.46
N GLN A 19 2.41 -15.52 -5.83
CA GLN A 19 2.26 -14.07 -5.93
C GLN A 19 2.67 -13.68 -7.35
N ASP A 20 1.80 -12.96 -8.08
CA ASP A 20 2.15 -12.46 -9.40
C ASP A 20 3.38 -11.55 -9.29
N LEU A 21 4.51 -12.02 -9.80
CA LEU A 21 5.79 -11.30 -9.75
C LEU A 21 5.79 -10.07 -10.67
N VAL A 22 4.88 -10.02 -11.65
CA VAL A 22 4.73 -8.91 -12.58
C VAL A 22 3.38 -8.22 -12.35
N ASN A 23 3.40 -7.05 -11.72
CA ASN A 23 2.22 -6.23 -11.49
C ASN A 23 2.07 -5.17 -12.59
N LYS A 24 1.07 -5.32 -13.46
CA LYS A 24 0.70 -4.31 -14.46
C LYS A 24 -0.15 -3.22 -13.78
N ILE A 25 0.51 -2.24 -13.18
CA ILE A 25 -0.12 -1.22 -12.33
C ILE A 25 -1.32 -0.53 -13.00
N ASN A 26 -1.25 -0.29 -14.31
CA ASN A 26 -2.35 0.35 -15.05
C ASN A 26 -3.64 -0.50 -15.09
N ASN A 27 -3.53 -1.83 -14.93
CA ASN A 27 -4.67 -2.74 -14.94
C ASN A 27 -5.36 -2.84 -13.57
N HIS A 28 -4.71 -2.42 -12.48
CA HIS A 28 -5.31 -2.43 -11.15
C HIS A 28 -6.40 -1.38 -11.04
N LYS A 29 -7.56 -1.80 -10.54
CA LYS A 29 -8.74 -0.97 -10.28
C LYS A 29 -9.33 -1.35 -8.93
N PRO A 30 -10.00 -0.42 -8.22
CA PRO A 30 -10.77 -0.77 -7.03
C PRO A 30 -11.80 -1.85 -7.36
N SER A 31 -11.92 -2.85 -6.49
CA SER A 31 -12.88 -3.96 -6.67
C SER A 31 -14.29 -3.59 -6.22
N ASN A 32 -14.44 -2.54 -5.44
CA ASN A 32 -15.72 -2.07 -4.89
C ASN A 32 -15.79 -0.54 -4.95
N GLU A 33 -17.00 -0.01 -4.78
CA GLU A 33 -17.21 1.41 -4.49
C GLU A 33 -16.53 1.79 -3.16
N TYR A 34 -15.99 3.00 -3.10
CA TYR A 34 -15.34 3.56 -1.92
C TYR A 34 -15.55 5.07 -1.84
N ASP A 35 -15.61 5.61 -0.63
CA ASP A 35 -15.91 7.04 -0.41
C ASP A 35 -14.71 7.97 -0.65
N ASN A 36 -13.53 7.57 -0.17
CA ASN A 36 -12.35 8.42 -0.19
C ASN A 36 -11.07 7.67 -0.54
N ILE A 37 -10.72 6.61 0.20
CA ILE A 37 -9.47 5.87 0.01
C ILE A 37 -9.78 4.39 -0.22
N TYR A 38 -9.16 3.82 -1.25
CA TYR A 38 -9.12 2.39 -1.49
C TYR A 38 -7.67 1.93 -1.53
N ILE A 39 -7.35 0.86 -0.79
CA ILE A 39 -5.99 0.34 -0.65
C ILE A 39 -5.97 -1.11 -1.11
N GLN A 40 -5.07 -1.42 -2.02
CA GLN A 40 -4.77 -2.79 -2.44
C GLN A 40 -3.30 -3.11 -2.15
N LYS A 41 -3.06 -4.16 -1.36
CA LYS A 41 -1.70 -4.66 -1.12
C LYS A 41 -1.24 -5.44 -2.36
N LEU A 42 -0.04 -5.14 -2.84
CA LEU A 42 0.61 -5.86 -3.94
C LEU A 42 1.59 -6.91 -3.44
N SER A 43 2.41 -6.54 -2.47
CA SER A 43 3.41 -7.43 -1.87
C SER A 43 3.72 -7.02 -0.44
N SER A 44 4.21 -7.96 0.36
CA SER A 44 4.69 -7.70 1.71
C SER A 44 5.65 -8.81 2.13
N ASP A 45 6.77 -8.42 2.71
CA ASP A 45 7.71 -9.27 3.42
C ASP A 45 8.32 -8.49 4.59
N SER A 46 9.27 -9.07 5.31
CA SER A 46 9.90 -8.43 6.48
C SER A 46 10.63 -7.12 6.16
N LEU A 47 10.98 -6.85 4.89
CA LEU A 47 11.76 -5.70 4.46
C LEU A 47 10.88 -4.54 4.01
N ALA A 48 9.73 -4.82 3.36
CA ALA A 48 8.85 -3.78 2.84
C ALA A 48 7.43 -4.29 2.58
N SER A 49 6.49 -3.35 2.55
CA SER A 49 5.13 -3.55 2.04
C SER A 49 4.86 -2.59 0.89
N THR A 50 4.29 -3.10 -0.19
CA THR A 50 3.92 -2.31 -1.38
C THR A 50 2.42 -2.32 -1.59
N PHE A 51 1.86 -1.13 -1.82
CA PHE A 51 0.44 -0.90 -2.02
C PHE A 51 0.17 -0.08 -3.27
N VAL A 52 -0.98 -0.31 -3.90
CA VAL A 52 -1.63 0.68 -4.78
C VAL A 52 -2.76 1.32 -3.99
N ILE A 53 -2.82 2.64 -4.00
CA ILE A 53 -3.80 3.41 -3.24
C ILE A 53 -4.51 4.38 -4.18
N TRP A 54 -5.85 4.40 -4.13
CA TRP A 54 -6.68 5.40 -4.80
C TRP A 54 -7.23 6.38 -3.78
N ILE A 55 -7.15 7.68 -4.08
CA ILE A 55 -7.52 8.77 -3.17
C ILE A 55 -8.46 9.70 -3.92
N LYS A 56 -9.75 9.71 -3.57
CA LYS A 56 -10.75 10.62 -4.17
C LYS A 56 -10.68 12.03 -3.60
N LYS A 57 -10.45 12.15 -2.29
CA LYS A 57 -10.54 13.44 -1.57
C LYS A 57 -9.23 13.79 -0.89
N LYS A 58 -8.84 13.06 0.16
CA LYS A 58 -7.65 13.39 0.95
C LYS A 58 -7.16 12.22 1.79
N VAL A 59 -5.87 12.23 2.10
CA VAL A 59 -5.27 11.50 3.23
C VAL A 59 -5.05 12.50 4.36
N LYS A 60 -5.61 12.22 5.53
CA LYS A 60 -5.44 13.06 6.73
C LYS A 60 -3.97 13.14 7.13
N LEU A 61 -3.58 14.28 7.72
CA LEU A 61 -2.22 14.49 8.21
C LEU A 61 -1.88 13.45 9.28
N HIS A 62 -0.84 12.68 9.03
CA HIS A 62 -0.37 11.59 9.89
C HIS A 62 1.13 11.41 9.73
N LYS A 63 1.71 10.56 10.57
CA LYS A 63 3.11 10.15 10.46
C LYS A 63 3.28 8.68 10.80
N HIS A 64 4.35 8.09 10.27
CA HIS A 64 4.84 6.78 10.65
C HIS A 64 6.07 6.93 11.55
N ILE A 65 6.07 6.29 12.71
CA ILE A 65 7.19 6.39 13.66
C ILE A 65 8.36 5.52 13.19
N ASN A 66 8.05 4.32 12.67
CA ASN A 66 9.03 3.29 12.38
C ASN A 66 9.25 3.05 10.87
N HIS A 67 8.41 3.64 9.99
CA HIS A 67 8.47 3.42 8.56
C HIS A 67 8.95 4.64 7.80
N THR A 68 9.86 4.41 6.85
CA THR A 68 10.07 5.31 5.72
C THR A 68 9.07 4.92 4.64
N GLU A 69 8.40 5.89 4.05
CA GLU A 69 7.46 5.67 2.95
C GLU A 69 7.94 6.37 1.68
N ASN A 70 7.91 5.64 0.56
CA ASN A 70 8.12 6.20 -0.78
C ASN A 70 6.80 6.15 -1.54
N VAL A 71 6.35 7.29 -2.05
CA VAL A 71 5.10 7.42 -2.79
C VAL A 71 5.38 7.85 -4.22
N ILE A 72 4.93 7.06 -5.18
CA ILE A 72 5.04 7.34 -6.62
C ILE A 72 3.65 7.64 -7.17
N ILE A 73 3.47 8.81 -7.76
CA ILE A 73 2.19 9.24 -8.32
C ILE A 73 2.02 8.63 -9.72
N GLN A 74 1.02 7.78 -9.89
CA GLN A 74 0.70 7.11 -11.15
C GLN A 74 -0.35 7.88 -11.96
N GLN A 75 -1.29 8.54 -11.27
CA GLN A 75 -2.41 9.26 -11.89
C GLN A 75 -2.89 10.36 -10.97
N GLY A 76 -3.40 11.44 -11.57
CA GLY A 76 -4.00 12.57 -10.86
C GLY A 76 -2.98 13.56 -10.33
N SER A 77 -3.45 14.51 -9.55
CA SER A 77 -2.64 15.55 -8.91
C SER A 77 -3.21 15.94 -7.55
N GLY A 78 -2.36 16.53 -6.71
CA GLY A 78 -2.75 16.92 -5.36
C GLY A 78 -1.85 17.99 -4.75
N LYS A 79 -2.32 18.52 -3.60
CA LYS A 79 -1.51 19.31 -2.67
C LYS A 79 -1.00 18.37 -1.59
N PHE A 80 0.29 18.11 -1.59
CA PHE A 80 0.96 17.25 -0.63
C PHE A 80 1.60 18.10 0.47
N GLN A 81 1.26 17.82 1.72
CA GLN A 81 1.90 18.42 2.88
C GLN A 81 2.96 17.51 3.43
N LEU A 82 4.16 18.06 3.67
CA LEU A 82 5.28 17.41 4.35
C LEU A 82 5.77 18.36 5.46
N ASN A 83 5.48 18.02 6.71
CA ASN A 83 5.61 18.94 7.85
C ASN A 83 4.87 20.28 7.59
N ASP A 84 5.61 21.39 7.53
CA ASP A 84 5.05 22.73 7.31
C ASP A 84 5.12 23.16 5.84
N SER A 85 5.66 22.33 4.96
CA SER A 85 5.79 22.62 3.52
C SER A 85 4.67 21.99 2.72
N ILE A 86 4.22 22.68 1.66
CA ILE A 86 3.21 22.20 0.73
C ILE A 86 3.81 22.13 -0.68
N TYR A 87 3.61 20.98 -1.32
CA TYR A 87 4.08 20.71 -2.68
C TYR A 87 2.88 20.42 -3.58
N MET A 88 2.89 20.97 -4.79
CA MET A 88 1.99 20.52 -5.86
C MET A 88 2.61 19.30 -6.51
N ILE A 89 1.88 18.18 -6.51
CA ILE A 89 2.34 16.90 -7.04
C ILE A 89 1.42 16.39 -8.14
N SER A 90 1.99 15.65 -9.07
CA SER A 90 1.30 15.10 -10.24
C SER A 90 1.89 13.76 -10.67
N SER A 91 1.25 13.12 -11.65
CA SER A 91 1.74 11.87 -12.25
C SER A 91 3.20 11.98 -12.69
N GLY A 92 4.01 11.02 -12.31
CA GLY A 92 5.47 10.96 -12.53
C GLY A 92 6.31 11.41 -11.34
N ASP A 93 5.72 12.14 -10.37
CA ASP A 93 6.46 12.57 -9.17
C ASP A 93 6.64 11.41 -8.20
N MET A 94 7.76 11.46 -7.46
CA MET A 94 8.06 10.56 -6.34
C MET A 94 8.37 11.39 -5.09
N ILE A 95 7.81 10.97 -3.96
CA ILE A 95 8.01 11.60 -2.67
C ILE A 95 8.64 10.57 -1.73
N THR A 96 9.75 10.95 -1.07
CA THR A 96 10.31 10.17 0.04
C THR A 96 9.91 10.83 1.35
N ILE A 97 9.24 10.06 2.22
CA ILE A 97 8.74 10.49 3.52
C ILE A 97 9.56 9.78 4.58
N PRO A 98 10.48 10.49 5.28
CA PRO A 98 11.25 9.90 6.36
C PRO A 98 10.37 9.50 7.54
N LYS A 99 10.88 8.60 8.38
CA LYS A 99 10.28 8.27 9.67
C LYS A 99 9.92 9.52 10.46
N ASN A 100 8.84 9.46 11.24
CA ASN A 100 8.39 10.51 12.15
C ASN A 100 8.09 11.86 11.47
N THR A 101 7.79 11.86 10.16
CA THR A 101 7.50 13.06 9.38
C THR A 101 6.00 13.19 9.11
N TRP A 102 5.39 14.32 9.50
CA TRP A 102 3.99 14.61 9.24
C TRP A 102 3.74 14.77 7.74
N HIS A 103 2.77 14.02 7.22
CA HIS A 103 2.41 14.10 5.81
C HIS A 103 0.94 13.80 5.57
N GLY A 104 0.45 14.30 4.45
CA GLY A 104 -0.92 14.11 4.00
C GLY A 104 -1.08 14.70 2.60
N VAL A 105 -2.20 14.43 1.95
CA VAL A 105 -2.48 14.93 0.60
C VAL A 105 -3.96 15.30 0.45
N VAL A 106 -4.22 16.34 -0.32
CA VAL A 106 -5.56 16.70 -0.82
C VAL A 106 -5.54 16.56 -2.33
N THR A 107 -6.39 15.70 -2.87
CA THR A 107 -6.55 15.51 -4.32
C THR A 107 -7.12 16.77 -4.94
N THR A 108 -6.51 17.26 -6.01
CA THR A 108 -6.95 18.48 -6.76
C THR A 108 -7.43 18.14 -8.16
N SER A 109 -7.11 16.95 -8.69
CA SER A 109 -7.57 16.51 -9.99
C SER A 109 -9.03 16.06 -9.97
N LYS A 110 -9.71 16.13 -11.14
CA LYS A 110 -11.07 15.59 -11.33
C LYS A 110 -11.14 14.08 -11.18
N VAL A 111 -10.05 13.38 -11.50
CA VAL A 111 -9.92 11.94 -11.30
C VAL A 111 -9.25 11.65 -9.97
N PRO A 112 -9.54 10.51 -9.32
CA PRO A 112 -8.83 10.10 -8.12
C PRO A 112 -7.32 10.03 -8.37
N MET A 113 -6.53 10.42 -7.38
CA MET A 113 -5.11 10.10 -7.41
C MET A 113 -4.95 8.59 -7.29
N LYS A 114 -4.01 8.02 -8.06
CA LYS A 114 -3.55 6.64 -7.95
C LYS A 114 -2.07 6.69 -7.65
N VAL A 115 -1.66 6.08 -6.54
CA VAL A 115 -0.28 6.11 -6.10
C VAL A 115 0.22 4.70 -5.77
N ILE A 116 1.53 4.47 -5.92
CA ILE A 116 2.22 3.33 -5.33
C ILE A 116 2.87 3.81 -4.05
N SER A 117 2.57 3.16 -2.93
CA SER A 117 3.21 3.40 -1.63
C SER A 117 4.07 2.20 -1.28
N ILE A 118 5.34 2.45 -0.97
CA ILE A 118 6.31 1.46 -0.50
C ILE A 118 6.73 1.86 0.90
N GLN A 119 6.42 1.04 1.88
CA GLN A 119 6.75 1.28 3.29
C GLN A 119 7.80 0.28 3.77
N SER A 120 8.86 0.78 4.38
CA SER A 120 9.98 -0.01 4.90
C SER A 120 10.24 0.34 6.37
N PRO A 121 10.36 -0.69 7.26
CA PRO A 121 10.18 -2.14 7.06
C PRO A 121 8.73 -2.54 6.74
N GLU A 122 8.37 -3.81 6.93
CA GLU A 122 7.00 -4.31 6.72
C GLU A 122 5.94 -3.50 7.49
N PHE A 123 4.90 -3.04 6.78
CA PHE A 123 3.80 -2.31 7.39
C PHE A 123 2.65 -3.25 7.79
N LEU A 124 2.51 -3.48 9.08
CA LEU A 124 1.48 -4.33 9.68
C LEU A 124 0.19 -3.58 10.06
N GLY A 125 0.01 -2.35 9.56
CA GLY A 125 -1.20 -1.55 9.79
C GLY A 125 -1.26 -0.80 11.13
N LYS A 126 -0.21 -0.84 11.96
CA LYS A 126 -0.22 -0.31 13.34
C LYS A 126 0.62 0.95 13.55
N ASP A 127 1.44 1.34 12.58
CA ASP A 127 2.35 2.49 12.70
C ASP A 127 1.79 3.72 11.98
N ARG A 128 0.65 4.21 12.46
CA ARG A 128 0.06 5.45 11.94
C ARG A 128 -0.46 6.31 13.09
N VAL A 129 0.17 7.48 13.26
CA VAL A 129 -0.23 8.49 14.24
C VAL A 129 -0.87 9.66 13.51
N PHE A 130 -2.10 10.02 13.86
CA PHE A 130 -2.81 11.16 13.27
C PHE A 130 -2.53 12.44 14.04
N LYS A 131 -2.47 13.57 13.35
CA LYS A 131 -2.43 14.89 13.97
C LYS A 131 -3.86 15.29 14.32
N ASN A 132 -4.09 15.60 15.61
CA ASN A 132 -5.37 16.12 16.12
C ASN A 132 -5.62 17.55 15.62
#